data_11e379361183461729dccd636dae4067
#
_entry.id   11e379361183461729dccd636dae4067
#
_cell.length_a   1.000
_cell.length_b   1.000
_cell.length_c   1.000
_cell.angle_alpha   90.00
_cell.angle_beta   90.00
_cell.angle_gamma   90.00
#
_symmetry.space_group_name_H-M   'P 1'
#
loop_
_entity.id
_entity.type
_entity.pdbx_description
1 polymer ?
#
loop_
_entity_poly.entity_id
_entity_poly.type
_entity_poly.pdbx_seq_one_letter_code
_entity_poly.pdbx_strand_id
1 'polypeptide(L)'
;MSSKHCIVTGGAGFIGSHVVDRLLADGHTVTAIDNFSTGNPRNVAHLKDNKSFTLVQADIAATPNLADIFDGADWVIHLAALADIVPSIQKPREYYRSNVDGTFEVLEASRAAGVKRMVYAASSSCYGIPDVTPTPETAEIRTEYPYALTKHLGEKLVLHWAQVYKLPAVSLRFFNVYGPRARTTGTYGAVFGVFLAQKLAGKPFTVVGDGTQTRDFTYVTDIADAVVCAAESEISGEIMNVGSGGTYSINRLVELLGGPVTYIPKRPGEPDSTFADTSKIERLLGWKARVSFETGVKRMLEHIHDWEEAPVWTPDSISVATKEWFEYLSPREEVHE
;
A
#
# COMPACT_ATOMS: atom_id res chain seq x y z
N MET A 1 21.95 0.88 17.23
CA MET A 1 21.69 2.31 16.88
C MET A 1 21.06 3.01 18.07
N SER A 2 21.14 4.35 18.18
CA SER A 2 20.40 5.09 19.21
C SER A 2 18.90 5.03 18.91
N SER A 3 18.06 4.94 19.98
CA SER A 3 16.60 5.04 19.85
C SER A 3 16.21 6.32 19.10
N LYS A 4 15.21 6.24 18.23
CA LYS A 4 14.64 7.34 17.46
C LYS A 4 13.18 7.55 17.88
N HIS A 5 12.70 8.78 17.76
CA HIS A 5 11.27 9.05 17.79
C HIS A 5 10.74 9.03 16.35
N CYS A 6 9.84 8.10 16.07
CA CYS A 6 9.28 7.85 14.75
C CYS A 6 7.80 8.22 14.70
N ILE A 7 7.41 9.06 13.74
CA ILE A 7 6.00 9.29 13.39
C ILE A 7 5.62 8.31 12.29
N VAL A 8 4.53 7.57 12.47
CA VAL A 8 3.95 6.69 11.45
C VAL A 8 2.53 7.14 11.13
N THR A 9 2.32 7.83 10.01
CA THR A 9 0.97 8.19 9.58
C THR A 9 0.32 6.98 8.91
N GLY A 10 -0.98 6.75 9.14
CA GLY A 10 -1.64 5.51 8.78
C GLY A 10 -1.20 4.32 9.64
N GLY A 11 -0.75 4.59 10.88
CA GLY A 11 -0.12 3.60 11.74
C GLY A 11 -1.04 2.51 12.27
N ALA A 12 -2.36 2.70 12.26
CA ALA A 12 -3.36 1.68 12.54
C ALA A 12 -3.87 0.96 11.27
N GLY A 13 -3.33 1.32 10.10
CA GLY A 13 -3.60 0.66 8.83
C GLY A 13 -2.91 -0.70 8.71
N PHE A 14 -3.12 -1.36 7.57
CA PHE A 14 -2.53 -2.65 7.24
C PHE A 14 -0.99 -2.60 7.32
N ILE A 15 -0.33 -1.89 6.42
CA ILE A 15 1.14 -1.82 6.37
C ILE A 15 1.67 -1.06 7.59
N GLY A 16 1.00 0.04 7.99
CA GLY A 16 1.44 0.89 9.08
C GLY A 16 1.59 0.15 10.41
N SER A 17 0.66 -0.74 10.75
CA SER A 17 0.73 -1.50 12.00
C SER A 17 1.92 -2.47 12.05
N HIS A 18 2.34 -3.05 10.92
CA HIS A 18 3.54 -3.88 10.84
C HIS A 18 4.83 -3.05 10.91
N VAL A 19 4.82 -1.84 10.33
CA VAL A 19 5.95 -0.90 10.47
C VAL A 19 6.09 -0.42 11.92
N VAL A 20 4.98 -0.12 12.59
CA VAL A 20 4.96 0.23 14.03
C VAL A 20 5.57 -0.90 14.86
N ASP A 21 5.12 -2.14 14.66
CA ASP A 21 5.65 -3.31 15.38
C ASP A 21 7.16 -3.46 15.14
N ARG A 22 7.63 -3.29 13.90
CA ARG A 22 9.04 -3.41 13.56
C ARG A 22 9.89 -2.33 14.22
N LEU A 23 9.47 -1.07 14.17
CA LEU A 23 10.18 0.05 14.80
C LEU A 23 10.28 -0.11 16.33
N LEU A 24 9.19 -0.57 16.97
CA LEU A 24 9.19 -0.83 18.40
C LEU A 24 10.11 -2.01 18.78
N ALA A 25 10.15 -3.07 17.95
CA ALA A 25 11.04 -4.21 18.13
C ALA A 25 12.52 -3.82 18.00
N ASP A 26 12.82 -2.82 17.15
CA ASP A 26 14.18 -2.27 16.98
C ASP A 26 14.55 -1.25 18.10
N GLY A 27 13.65 -1.03 19.09
CA GLY A 27 13.90 -0.19 20.27
C GLY A 27 13.63 1.31 20.07
N HIS A 28 12.86 1.68 19.05
CA HIS A 28 12.43 3.06 18.80
C HIS A 28 11.19 3.42 19.61
N THR A 29 10.89 4.71 19.74
CA THR A 29 9.60 5.21 20.21
C THR A 29 8.75 5.59 18.99
N VAL A 30 7.45 5.26 19.03
CA VAL A 30 6.56 5.44 17.87
C VAL A 30 5.31 6.21 18.26
N THR A 31 5.03 7.30 17.54
CA THR A 31 3.73 7.96 17.52
C THR A 31 3.01 7.61 16.22
N ALA A 32 1.97 6.80 16.32
CA ALA A 32 1.12 6.45 15.18
C ALA A 32 -0.02 7.47 15.05
N ILE A 33 -0.23 7.99 13.85
CA ILE A 33 -1.33 8.91 13.52
C ILE A 33 -2.28 8.20 12.56
N ASP A 34 -3.58 8.15 12.89
CA ASP A 34 -4.60 7.52 12.04
C ASP A 34 -5.97 8.19 12.27
N ASN A 35 -6.76 8.40 11.22
CA ASN A 35 -8.13 8.89 11.35
C ASN A 35 -9.18 7.77 11.35
N PHE A 36 -8.72 6.52 11.23
CA PHE A 36 -9.52 5.29 11.16
C PHE A 36 -10.52 5.23 10.00
N SER A 37 -10.32 6.01 8.95
CA SER A 37 -11.17 5.93 7.75
C SER A 37 -11.02 4.57 7.04
N THR A 38 -9.82 4.00 7.06
CA THR A 38 -9.48 2.67 6.56
C THR A 38 -8.64 1.85 7.55
N GLY A 39 -7.97 2.51 8.49
CA GLY A 39 -7.26 1.89 9.58
C GLY A 39 -8.20 1.26 10.61
N ASN A 40 -7.71 0.27 11.34
CA ASN A 40 -8.46 -0.42 12.37
C ASN A 40 -7.68 -0.38 13.70
N PRO A 41 -8.25 0.20 14.78
CA PRO A 41 -7.60 0.22 16.09
C PRO A 41 -7.19 -1.16 16.61
N ARG A 42 -7.88 -2.24 16.20
CA ARG A 42 -7.52 -3.63 16.53
C ARG A 42 -6.11 -4.00 16.08
N ASN A 43 -5.61 -3.40 14.98
CA ASN A 43 -4.29 -3.68 14.43
C ASN A 43 -3.14 -3.29 15.37
N VAL A 44 -3.38 -2.36 16.28
CA VAL A 44 -2.40 -1.86 17.27
C VAL A 44 -2.85 -2.05 18.73
N ALA A 45 -3.96 -2.76 18.95
CA ALA A 45 -4.53 -2.96 20.30
C ALA A 45 -3.58 -3.70 21.26
N HIS A 46 -2.71 -4.56 20.73
CA HIS A 46 -1.68 -5.27 21.51
C HIS A 46 -0.60 -4.34 22.09
N LEU A 47 -0.52 -3.09 21.61
CA LEU A 47 0.47 -2.08 22.01
C LEU A 47 -0.06 -1.10 23.08
N LYS A 48 -1.31 -1.25 23.56
CA LYS A 48 -1.96 -0.28 24.45
C LYS A 48 -1.18 0.03 25.75
N ASP A 49 -0.43 -0.96 26.26
CA ASP A 49 0.34 -0.84 27.50
C ASP A 49 1.85 -0.62 27.21
N ASN A 50 2.25 -0.47 25.95
CA ASN A 50 3.63 -0.22 25.57
C ASN A 50 3.98 1.27 25.75
N LYS A 51 4.88 1.57 26.68
CA LYS A 51 5.29 2.95 27.00
C LYS A 51 6.03 3.67 25.87
N SER A 52 6.54 2.93 24.89
CA SER A 52 7.20 3.48 23.70
C SER A 52 6.24 3.70 22.53
N PHE A 53 4.94 3.44 22.71
CA PHE A 53 3.92 3.60 21.69
C PHE A 53 2.86 4.62 22.09
N THR A 54 2.54 5.54 21.16
CA THR A 54 1.44 6.50 21.30
C THR A 54 0.56 6.42 20.06
N LEU A 55 -0.76 6.34 20.24
CA LEU A 55 -1.74 6.40 19.15
C LEU A 55 -2.48 7.73 19.20
N VAL A 56 -2.41 8.51 18.12
CA VAL A 56 -3.09 9.79 17.96
C VAL A 56 -4.16 9.65 16.88
N GLN A 57 -5.42 9.85 17.26
CA GLN A 57 -6.51 9.92 16.27
C GLN A 57 -6.54 11.31 15.65
N ALA A 58 -6.09 11.42 14.39
CA ALA A 58 -6.06 12.66 13.64
C ALA A 58 -6.15 12.44 12.14
N ASP A 59 -6.79 13.38 11.44
CA ASP A 59 -6.80 13.44 9.98
C ASP A 59 -5.68 14.38 9.51
N ILE A 60 -4.68 13.82 8.84
CA ILE A 60 -3.51 14.58 8.37
C ILE A 60 -3.84 15.73 7.42
N ALA A 61 -4.99 15.67 6.72
CA ALA A 61 -5.43 16.70 5.80
C ALA A 61 -6.36 17.77 6.45
N ALA A 62 -6.66 17.66 7.74
CA ALA A 62 -7.63 18.55 8.40
C ALA A 62 -7.26 18.94 9.84
N THR A 63 -6.24 18.29 10.42
CA THR A 63 -5.86 18.57 11.81
C THR A 63 -5.12 19.91 11.91
N PRO A 64 -5.66 20.91 12.60
CA PRO A 64 -4.94 22.14 12.88
C PRO A 64 -3.65 21.81 13.67
N ASN A 65 -2.56 22.53 13.36
CA ASN A 65 -1.29 22.39 14.05
C ASN A 65 -0.73 20.95 14.04
N LEU A 66 -0.87 20.25 12.91
CA LEU A 66 -0.29 18.91 12.74
C LEU A 66 1.20 18.89 13.13
N ALA A 67 1.92 19.99 12.94
CA ALA A 67 3.32 20.16 13.32
C ALA A 67 3.58 19.92 14.80
N ASP A 68 2.64 20.21 15.71
CA ASP A 68 2.82 20.01 17.14
C ASP A 68 2.97 18.51 17.49
N ILE A 69 2.34 17.62 16.69
CA ILE A 69 2.46 16.16 16.85
C ILE A 69 3.83 15.66 16.39
N PHE A 70 4.51 16.42 15.51
CA PHE A 70 5.81 16.08 14.94
C PHE A 70 6.98 16.62 15.76
N ASP A 71 6.71 17.38 16.83
CA ASP A 71 7.80 17.94 17.66
C ASP A 71 8.72 16.85 18.23
N GLY A 72 10.01 17.04 18.07
CA GLY A 72 11.03 16.08 18.47
C GLY A 72 11.10 14.79 17.66
N ALA A 73 10.38 14.67 16.53
CA ALA A 73 10.46 13.50 15.67
C ALA A 73 11.80 13.45 14.91
N ASP A 74 12.44 12.28 14.95
CA ASP A 74 13.62 11.98 14.12
C ASP A 74 13.22 11.51 12.73
N TRP A 75 12.25 10.56 12.66
CA TRP A 75 11.83 9.93 11.42
C TRP A 75 10.33 10.06 11.19
N VAL A 76 9.95 10.21 9.95
CA VAL A 76 8.54 10.18 9.50
C VAL A 76 8.37 9.09 8.48
N ILE A 77 7.47 8.15 8.76
CA ILE A 77 7.04 7.12 7.82
C ILE A 77 5.62 7.47 7.39
N HIS A 78 5.48 7.93 6.15
CA HIS A 78 4.20 8.41 5.64
C HIS A 78 3.47 7.34 4.82
N LEU A 79 2.53 6.65 5.48
CA LEU A 79 1.72 5.56 4.91
C LEU A 79 0.23 5.92 4.81
N ALA A 80 -0.21 7.00 5.47
CA ALA A 80 -1.61 7.43 5.42
C ALA A 80 -2.03 7.78 3.99
N ALA A 81 -2.98 7.04 3.47
CA ALA A 81 -3.57 7.24 2.14
C ALA A 81 -4.86 6.45 1.99
N LEU A 82 -5.72 6.86 1.07
CA LEU A 82 -6.78 6.02 0.51
C LEU A 82 -6.17 5.22 -0.66
N ALA A 83 -6.40 3.90 -0.70
CA ALA A 83 -5.65 2.99 -1.57
C ALA A 83 -6.49 2.11 -2.52
N ASP A 84 -7.82 2.17 -2.46
CA ASP A 84 -8.69 1.33 -3.29
C ASP A 84 -8.96 1.98 -4.66
N ILE A 85 -8.95 1.20 -5.74
CA ILE A 85 -9.13 1.70 -7.11
C ILE A 85 -10.59 2.13 -7.34
N VAL A 86 -11.56 1.23 -7.08
CA VAL A 86 -12.99 1.50 -7.34
C VAL A 86 -13.47 2.75 -6.61
N PRO A 87 -13.26 2.91 -5.29
CA PRO A 87 -13.66 4.13 -4.60
C PRO A 87 -12.94 5.38 -5.11
N SER A 88 -11.74 5.26 -5.67
CA SER A 88 -11.04 6.42 -6.23
C SER A 88 -11.75 7.00 -7.44
N ILE A 89 -12.39 6.15 -8.24
CA ILE A 89 -13.20 6.56 -9.39
C ILE A 89 -14.50 7.21 -8.91
N GLN A 90 -15.11 6.64 -7.88
CA GLN A 90 -16.38 7.10 -7.32
C GLN A 90 -16.26 8.42 -6.53
N LYS A 91 -15.14 8.59 -5.83
CA LYS A 91 -14.91 9.67 -4.88
C LYS A 91 -13.55 10.34 -5.06
N PRO A 92 -13.21 10.85 -6.25
CA PRO A 92 -11.86 11.33 -6.56
C PRO A 92 -11.43 12.51 -5.66
N ARG A 93 -12.37 13.34 -5.19
CA ARG A 93 -12.10 14.46 -4.26
C ARG A 93 -11.57 13.97 -2.90
N GLU A 94 -12.11 12.86 -2.35
CA GLU A 94 -11.66 12.29 -1.09
C GLU A 94 -10.22 11.79 -1.23
N TYR A 95 -9.90 11.14 -2.37
CA TYR A 95 -8.55 10.66 -2.68
C TYR A 95 -7.55 11.80 -2.85
N TYR A 96 -7.92 12.86 -3.56
CA TYR A 96 -7.07 14.03 -3.71
C TYR A 96 -6.76 14.65 -2.34
N ARG A 97 -7.81 14.93 -1.55
CA ARG A 97 -7.64 15.50 -0.21
C ARG A 97 -6.76 14.64 0.71
N SER A 98 -7.02 13.33 0.77
CA SER A 98 -6.23 12.44 1.64
C SER A 98 -4.79 12.29 1.16
N ASN A 99 -4.60 12.01 -0.14
CA ASN A 99 -3.32 11.56 -0.67
C ASN A 99 -2.42 12.72 -1.13
N VAL A 100 -2.99 13.87 -1.51
CA VAL A 100 -2.22 15.04 -1.98
C VAL A 100 -2.16 16.11 -0.91
N ASP A 101 -3.31 16.62 -0.45
CA ASP A 101 -3.32 17.67 0.59
C ASP A 101 -2.75 17.12 1.89
N GLY A 102 -3.12 15.88 2.30
CA GLY A 102 -2.56 15.23 3.47
C GLY A 102 -1.05 15.02 3.38
N THR A 103 -0.52 14.65 2.21
CA THR A 103 0.94 14.55 2.00
C THR A 103 1.61 15.91 2.12
N PHE A 104 0.98 16.96 1.59
CA PHE A 104 1.49 18.32 1.71
C PHE A 104 1.61 18.75 3.19
N GLU A 105 0.57 18.52 4.00
CA GLU A 105 0.58 18.86 5.43
C GLU A 105 1.64 18.08 6.21
N VAL A 106 1.81 16.78 5.91
CA VAL A 106 2.87 15.96 6.51
C VAL A 106 4.26 16.47 6.14
N LEU A 107 4.47 16.93 4.90
CA LEU A 107 5.74 17.51 4.46
C LEU A 107 6.06 18.83 5.19
N GLU A 108 5.07 19.72 5.33
CA GLU A 108 5.24 20.98 6.05
C GLU A 108 5.48 20.75 7.55
N ALA A 109 4.75 19.82 8.17
CA ALA A 109 4.98 19.43 9.56
C ALA A 109 6.39 18.83 9.75
N SER A 110 6.81 17.96 8.84
CA SER A 110 8.16 17.36 8.86
C SER A 110 9.27 18.40 8.71
N ARG A 111 9.07 19.37 7.82
CA ARG A 111 10.01 20.48 7.60
C ARG A 111 10.08 21.37 8.83
N ALA A 112 8.95 21.75 9.42
CA ALA A 112 8.89 22.59 10.62
C ALA A 112 9.56 21.94 11.82
N ALA A 113 9.37 20.61 12.02
CA ALA A 113 9.98 19.84 13.08
C ALA A 113 11.47 19.49 12.85
N GLY A 114 12.03 19.82 11.69
CA GLY A 114 13.42 19.47 11.36
C GLY A 114 13.69 17.98 11.29
N VAL A 115 12.72 17.20 10.77
CA VAL A 115 12.81 15.75 10.64
C VAL A 115 14.05 15.33 9.86
N LYS A 116 14.76 14.34 10.36
CA LYS A 116 16.05 13.87 9.82
C LYS A 116 15.90 12.81 8.73
N ARG A 117 14.71 12.18 8.63
CA ARG A 117 14.44 11.15 7.62
C ARG A 117 12.94 11.04 7.38
N MET A 118 12.56 11.00 6.09
CA MET A 118 11.19 10.70 5.68
C MET A 118 11.17 9.55 4.68
N VAL A 119 10.28 8.59 4.89
CA VAL A 119 9.99 7.51 3.94
C VAL A 119 8.54 7.63 3.50
N TYR A 120 8.32 7.76 2.20
CA TYR A 120 6.99 7.86 1.60
C TYR A 120 6.59 6.55 0.92
N ALA A 121 5.41 6.05 1.26
CA ALA A 121 4.80 4.93 0.57
C ALA A 121 4.14 5.39 -0.73
N ALA A 122 4.83 5.23 -1.84
CA ALA A 122 4.27 5.35 -3.18
C ALA A 122 3.64 4.03 -3.65
N SER A 123 3.27 3.94 -4.92
CA SER A 123 2.59 2.76 -5.46
C SER A 123 3.06 2.45 -6.88
N SER A 124 3.22 1.17 -7.19
CA SER A 124 3.45 0.68 -8.56
C SER A 124 2.28 0.97 -9.52
N SER A 125 1.12 1.31 -8.98
CA SER A 125 -0.05 1.74 -9.78
C SER A 125 0.24 2.93 -10.68
N CYS A 126 1.27 3.74 -10.37
CA CYS A 126 1.68 4.88 -11.20
C CYS A 126 2.18 4.45 -12.60
N TYR A 127 2.65 3.23 -12.75
CA TYR A 127 3.13 2.71 -14.04
C TYR A 127 1.99 2.35 -15.01
N GLY A 128 0.75 2.17 -14.51
CA GLY A 128 -0.37 1.69 -15.34
C GLY A 128 -0.06 0.34 -15.95
N ILE A 129 -0.12 0.26 -17.29
CA ILE A 129 0.31 -0.90 -18.07
C ILE A 129 1.72 -0.63 -18.60
N PRO A 130 2.78 -1.15 -17.95
CA PRO A 130 4.16 -0.87 -18.35
C PRO A 130 4.55 -1.63 -19.63
N ASP A 131 5.39 -0.99 -20.45
CA ASP A 131 5.91 -1.62 -21.68
C ASP A 131 7.00 -2.66 -21.40
N VAL A 132 7.63 -2.59 -20.22
CA VAL A 132 8.76 -3.45 -19.83
C VAL A 132 8.51 -4.09 -18.47
N THR A 133 8.75 -5.40 -18.40
CA THR A 133 8.75 -6.19 -17.16
C THR A 133 10.00 -7.08 -17.09
N PRO A 134 10.71 -7.15 -15.95
CA PRO A 134 10.46 -6.39 -14.70
C PRO A 134 10.47 -4.88 -14.92
N THR A 135 9.54 -4.17 -14.24
CA THR A 135 9.33 -2.73 -14.43
C THR A 135 10.36 -1.93 -13.64
N PRO A 136 11.27 -1.16 -14.28
CA PRO A 136 12.25 -0.33 -13.58
C PRO A 136 11.63 1.00 -13.13
N GLU A 137 12.30 1.72 -12.22
CA GLU A 137 11.84 3.04 -11.76
C GLU A 137 11.85 4.12 -12.86
N THR A 138 12.58 3.87 -13.95
CA THR A 138 12.64 4.73 -15.14
C THR A 138 11.50 4.50 -16.12
N ALA A 139 10.63 3.50 -15.88
CA ALA A 139 9.48 3.26 -16.72
C ALA A 139 8.54 4.48 -16.77
N GLU A 140 7.89 4.66 -17.90
CA GLU A 140 6.95 5.76 -18.09
C GLU A 140 5.81 5.70 -17.06
N ILE A 141 5.40 6.87 -16.58
CA ILE A 141 4.30 7.01 -15.65
C ILE A 141 2.99 7.18 -16.44
N ARG A 142 2.08 6.21 -16.26
CA ARG A 142 0.78 6.14 -16.93
C ARG A 142 -0.31 5.91 -15.90
N THR A 143 -0.77 6.98 -15.26
CA THR A 143 -1.78 6.87 -14.19
C THR A 143 -3.17 6.65 -14.77
N GLU A 144 -3.69 5.44 -14.69
CA GLU A 144 -4.96 5.03 -15.32
C GLU A 144 -6.20 5.49 -14.51
N TYR A 145 -6.07 5.75 -13.20
CA TYR A 145 -7.19 6.09 -12.32
C TYR A 145 -6.77 7.03 -11.19
N PRO A 146 -7.74 7.72 -10.54
CA PRO A 146 -7.45 8.77 -9.55
C PRO A 146 -6.55 8.34 -8.40
N TYR A 147 -6.65 7.09 -7.90
CA TYR A 147 -5.73 6.59 -6.88
C TYR A 147 -4.26 6.64 -7.37
N ALA A 148 -4.00 6.09 -8.56
CA ALA A 148 -2.65 6.09 -9.13
C ALA A 148 -2.10 7.51 -9.30
N LEU A 149 -2.93 8.42 -9.83
CA LEU A 149 -2.58 9.83 -10.01
C LEU A 149 -2.24 10.49 -8.68
N THR A 150 -3.10 10.35 -7.66
CA THR A 150 -2.90 11.02 -6.37
C THR A 150 -1.68 10.48 -5.63
N LYS A 151 -1.37 9.19 -5.73
CA LYS A 151 -0.11 8.63 -5.18
C LYS A 151 1.12 9.17 -5.89
N HIS A 152 1.07 9.31 -7.22
CA HIS A 152 2.16 9.91 -7.98
C HIS A 152 2.34 11.40 -7.68
N LEU A 153 1.25 12.17 -7.51
CA LEU A 153 1.34 13.58 -7.10
C LEU A 153 1.99 13.73 -5.72
N GLY A 154 1.62 12.88 -4.74
CA GLY A 154 2.27 12.84 -3.44
C GLY A 154 3.77 12.52 -3.56
N GLU A 155 4.17 11.55 -4.39
CA GLU A 155 5.57 11.25 -4.67
C GLU A 155 6.32 12.46 -5.22
N LYS A 156 5.72 13.19 -6.18
CA LYS A 156 6.29 14.43 -6.73
C LYS A 156 6.50 15.51 -5.67
N LEU A 157 5.54 15.68 -4.76
CA LEU A 157 5.68 16.62 -3.64
C LEU A 157 6.88 16.21 -2.75
N VAL A 158 6.97 14.95 -2.35
CA VAL A 158 8.05 14.44 -1.49
C VAL A 158 9.42 14.69 -2.11
N LEU A 159 9.61 14.36 -3.38
CA LEU A 159 10.87 14.57 -4.08
C LEU A 159 11.19 16.05 -4.25
N HIS A 160 10.17 16.89 -4.46
CA HIS A 160 10.35 18.34 -4.55
C HIS A 160 10.80 18.93 -3.21
N TRP A 161 10.21 18.50 -2.07
CA TRP A 161 10.65 18.91 -0.73
C TRP A 161 12.10 18.47 -0.44
N ALA A 162 12.45 17.23 -0.85
CA ALA A 162 13.84 16.76 -0.76
C ALA A 162 14.80 17.65 -1.54
N GLN A 163 14.42 18.06 -2.75
CA GLN A 163 15.25 18.90 -3.61
C GLN A 163 15.36 20.35 -3.10
N VAL A 164 14.23 20.99 -2.79
CA VAL A 164 14.17 22.44 -2.49
C VAL A 164 14.51 22.71 -1.03
N TYR A 165 13.87 22.01 -0.11
CA TYR A 165 14.02 22.25 1.33
C TYR A 165 15.05 21.35 2.00
N LYS A 166 15.71 20.47 1.22
CA LYS A 166 16.70 19.50 1.72
C LYS A 166 16.15 18.57 2.81
N LEU A 167 14.82 18.31 2.78
CA LEU A 167 14.23 17.30 3.63
C LEU A 167 14.75 15.92 3.20
N PRO A 168 15.46 15.16 4.05
CA PRO A 168 16.02 13.87 3.67
C PRO A 168 14.89 12.84 3.48
N ALA A 169 14.40 12.68 2.25
CA ALA A 169 13.24 11.85 1.94
C ALA A 169 13.51 10.88 0.80
N VAL A 170 12.87 9.71 0.84
CA VAL A 170 12.85 8.70 -0.22
C VAL A 170 11.43 8.24 -0.49
N SER A 171 11.19 7.80 -1.71
CA SER A 171 9.91 7.24 -2.15
C SER A 171 10.06 5.74 -2.44
N LEU A 172 9.19 4.93 -1.86
CA LEU A 172 9.13 3.48 -2.07
C LEU A 172 7.84 3.12 -2.83
N ARG A 173 7.96 2.66 -4.06
CA ARG A 173 6.84 2.20 -4.88
C ARG A 173 6.55 0.74 -4.54
N PHE A 174 5.54 0.51 -3.69
CA PHE A 174 5.13 -0.84 -3.31
C PHE A 174 4.39 -1.53 -4.45
N PHE A 175 4.76 -2.77 -4.71
CA PHE A 175 4.00 -3.69 -5.54
C PHE A 175 2.93 -4.39 -4.69
N ASN A 176 2.30 -5.45 -5.15
CA ASN A 176 1.09 -6.02 -4.54
C ASN A 176 1.33 -6.56 -3.12
N VAL A 177 1.17 -5.71 -2.12
CA VAL A 177 1.38 -6.05 -0.71
C VAL A 177 0.24 -6.94 -0.21
N TYR A 178 0.58 -8.03 0.49
CA TYR A 178 -0.38 -8.90 1.15
C TYR A 178 0.13 -9.34 2.53
N GLY A 179 -0.80 -9.69 3.43
CA GLY A 179 -0.46 -10.09 4.79
C GLY A 179 -1.65 -10.00 5.74
N PRO A 180 -1.51 -10.46 6.99
CA PRO A 180 -2.53 -10.29 8.05
C PRO A 180 -2.75 -8.79 8.34
N ARG A 181 -3.88 -8.48 9.00
CA ARG A 181 -4.37 -7.11 9.26
C ARG A 181 -4.72 -6.31 8.00
N ALA A 182 -4.72 -6.94 6.80
CA ALA A 182 -5.25 -6.31 5.62
C ALA A 182 -6.74 -5.99 5.82
N ARG A 183 -7.21 -4.90 5.19
CA ARG A 183 -8.60 -4.46 5.34
C ARG A 183 -9.58 -5.58 4.96
N THR A 184 -10.49 -5.89 5.87
CA THR A 184 -11.51 -6.95 5.70
C THR A 184 -12.90 -6.40 5.43
N THR A 185 -13.10 -5.08 5.50
CA THR A 185 -14.40 -4.41 5.35
C THR A 185 -14.39 -3.42 4.19
N GLY A 186 -15.56 -3.11 3.66
CA GLY A 186 -15.74 -2.05 2.67
C GLY A 186 -15.92 -2.54 1.25
N THR A 187 -15.26 -1.88 0.30
CA THR A 187 -15.44 -2.08 -1.14
C THR A 187 -14.71 -3.31 -1.66
N TYR A 188 -15.11 -3.77 -2.85
CA TYR A 188 -14.40 -4.79 -3.60
C TYR A 188 -12.93 -4.37 -3.81
N GLY A 189 -12.00 -5.19 -3.36
CA GLY A 189 -10.59 -4.82 -3.24
C GLY A 189 -9.62 -5.93 -3.62
N ALA A 190 -8.51 -6.04 -2.87
CA ALA A 190 -7.42 -6.95 -3.16
C ALA A 190 -7.85 -8.43 -3.15
N VAL A 191 -7.27 -9.20 -4.08
CA VAL A 191 -7.61 -10.61 -4.34
C VAL A 191 -7.55 -11.50 -3.10
N PHE A 192 -6.59 -11.31 -2.20
CA PHE A 192 -6.48 -12.10 -0.98
C PHE A 192 -7.71 -11.96 -0.08
N GLY A 193 -8.17 -10.73 0.17
CA GLY A 193 -9.35 -10.49 1.00
C GLY A 193 -10.61 -11.14 0.42
N VAL A 194 -10.78 -11.03 -0.90
CA VAL A 194 -11.90 -11.64 -1.63
C VAL A 194 -11.87 -13.16 -1.52
N PHE A 195 -10.72 -13.78 -1.80
CA PHE A 195 -10.59 -15.24 -1.83
C PHE A 195 -10.66 -15.87 -0.43
N LEU A 196 -10.09 -15.23 0.59
CA LEU A 196 -10.14 -15.75 1.95
C LEU A 196 -11.57 -15.72 2.52
N ALA A 197 -12.33 -14.63 2.28
CA ALA A 197 -13.75 -14.58 2.64
C ALA A 197 -14.58 -15.65 1.90
N GLN A 198 -14.34 -15.83 0.60
CA GLN A 198 -15.00 -16.88 -0.19
C GLN A 198 -14.66 -18.28 0.31
N LYS A 199 -13.39 -18.53 0.66
CA LYS A 199 -12.95 -19.81 1.22
C LYS A 199 -13.65 -20.14 2.54
N LEU A 200 -13.70 -19.18 3.47
CA LEU A 200 -14.43 -19.34 4.75
C LEU A 200 -15.91 -19.63 4.54
N ALA A 201 -16.53 -18.99 3.56
CA ALA A 201 -17.93 -19.18 3.23
C ALA A 201 -18.20 -20.45 2.40
N GLY A 202 -17.18 -21.25 2.05
CA GLY A 202 -17.31 -22.41 1.18
C GLY A 202 -17.79 -22.08 -0.24
N LYS A 203 -17.49 -20.87 -0.74
CA LYS A 203 -17.87 -20.38 -2.08
C LYS A 203 -16.71 -20.51 -3.05
N PRO A 204 -16.99 -20.60 -4.37
CA PRO A 204 -15.96 -20.57 -5.40
C PRO A 204 -15.19 -19.25 -5.39
N PHE A 205 -13.88 -19.30 -5.69
CA PHE A 205 -13.06 -18.12 -5.94
C PHE A 205 -13.48 -17.43 -7.23
N THR A 206 -13.73 -16.13 -7.19
CA THR A 206 -14.07 -15.34 -8.37
C THR A 206 -12.80 -14.87 -9.09
N VAL A 207 -12.37 -15.64 -10.08
CA VAL A 207 -11.15 -15.36 -10.86
C VAL A 207 -11.48 -14.45 -12.04
N VAL A 208 -10.77 -13.32 -12.14
CA VAL A 208 -10.88 -12.39 -13.26
C VAL A 208 -10.19 -12.97 -14.50
N GLY A 209 -10.84 -12.90 -15.66
CA GLY A 209 -10.30 -13.48 -16.89
C GLY A 209 -10.11 -15.00 -16.76
N ASP A 210 -8.98 -15.51 -17.21
CA ASP A 210 -8.59 -16.93 -17.12
C ASP A 210 -7.65 -17.26 -15.96
N GLY A 211 -7.29 -16.25 -15.14
CA GLY A 211 -6.40 -16.41 -14.00
C GLY A 211 -4.91 -16.50 -14.34
N THR A 212 -4.51 -16.31 -15.61
CA THR A 212 -3.10 -16.33 -16.05
C THR A 212 -2.36 -15.05 -15.72
N GLN A 213 -3.08 -13.95 -15.46
CA GLN A 213 -2.47 -12.68 -15.06
C GLN A 213 -1.61 -12.84 -13.80
N THR A 214 -0.45 -12.19 -13.81
CA THR A 214 0.54 -12.34 -12.73
C THR A 214 0.70 -11.08 -11.89
N ARG A 215 1.03 -11.27 -10.61
CA ARG A 215 1.28 -10.18 -9.65
C ARG A 215 2.56 -10.44 -8.87
N ASP A 216 3.32 -9.38 -8.66
CA ASP A 216 4.43 -9.38 -7.72
C ASP A 216 3.87 -9.24 -6.30
N PHE A 217 3.57 -10.37 -5.68
CA PHE A 217 3.02 -10.43 -4.34
C PHE A 217 4.14 -10.31 -3.31
N THR A 218 4.19 -9.19 -2.60
CA THR A 218 5.20 -8.92 -1.57
C THR A 218 4.58 -9.01 -0.17
N TYR A 219 5.16 -9.85 0.69
CA TYR A 219 4.62 -10.07 2.03
C TYR A 219 4.85 -8.84 2.93
N VAL A 220 3.86 -8.49 3.75
CA VAL A 220 3.85 -7.23 4.50
C VAL A 220 5.03 -7.03 5.45
N THR A 221 5.59 -8.10 6.03
CA THR A 221 6.79 -7.96 6.90
C THR A 221 8.03 -7.60 6.11
N ASP A 222 8.14 -8.02 4.84
CA ASP A 222 9.24 -7.61 3.96
C ASP A 222 9.09 -6.14 3.57
N ILE A 223 7.85 -5.65 3.39
CA ILE A 223 7.59 -4.22 3.19
C ILE A 223 7.99 -3.40 4.43
N ALA A 224 7.63 -3.85 5.64
CA ALA A 224 8.04 -3.18 6.87
C ALA A 224 9.57 -3.14 7.01
N ASP A 225 10.25 -4.23 6.64
CA ASP A 225 11.71 -4.31 6.61
C ASP A 225 12.31 -3.32 5.60
N ALA A 226 11.77 -3.23 4.37
CA ALA A 226 12.21 -2.25 3.37
C ALA A 226 12.07 -0.80 3.85
N VAL A 227 10.94 -0.47 4.50
CA VAL A 227 10.68 0.85 5.05
C VAL A 227 11.71 1.22 6.12
N VAL A 228 12.01 0.30 7.03
CA VAL A 228 12.99 0.53 8.10
C VAL A 228 14.41 0.62 7.52
N CYS A 229 14.81 -0.26 6.58
CA CYS A 229 16.09 -0.14 5.89
C CYS A 229 16.24 1.22 5.18
N ALA A 230 15.17 1.72 4.56
CA ALA A 230 15.19 3.04 3.93
C ALA A 230 15.29 4.18 4.96
N ALA A 231 14.61 4.06 6.12
CA ALA A 231 14.70 5.04 7.20
C ALA A 231 16.09 5.09 7.84
N GLU A 232 16.76 3.97 7.97
CA GLU A 232 18.12 3.84 8.51
C GLU A 232 19.23 4.33 7.56
N SER A 233 18.92 4.42 6.25
CA SER A 233 19.91 4.77 5.22
C SER A 233 20.22 6.27 5.16
N GLU A 234 21.33 6.63 4.54
CA GLU A 234 21.68 8.02 4.19
C GLU A 234 21.13 8.44 2.80
N ILE A 235 20.42 7.55 2.10
CA ILE A 235 19.90 7.80 0.75
C ILE A 235 18.77 8.83 0.81
N SER A 236 18.79 9.82 -0.10
CA SER A 236 17.77 10.87 -0.19
C SER A 236 17.51 11.26 -1.63
N GLY A 237 16.28 11.69 -1.93
CA GLY A 237 15.88 12.13 -3.26
C GLY A 237 15.68 10.97 -4.26
N GLU A 238 15.60 9.72 -3.77
CA GLU A 238 15.53 8.52 -4.61
C GLU A 238 14.13 7.89 -4.58
N ILE A 239 13.78 7.31 -5.72
CA ILE A 239 12.62 6.42 -5.87
C ILE A 239 13.16 5.00 -5.96
N MET A 240 12.54 4.06 -5.24
CA MET A 240 12.90 2.65 -5.30
C MET A 240 11.64 1.78 -5.36
N ASN A 241 11.64 0.79 -6.26
CA ASN A 241 10.62 -0.24 -6.29
C ASN A 241 10.81 -1.23 -5.14
N VAL A 242 9.71 -1.66 -4.53
CA VAL A 242 9.71 -2.67 -3.48
C VAL A 242 8.79 -3.81 -3.93
N GLY A 243 9.39 -4.93 -4.28
CA GLY A 243 8.73 -6.13 -4.78
C GLY A 243 9.33 -7.40 -4.19
N SER A 244 8.72 -8.54 -4.46
CA SER A 244 9.19 -9.84 -3.98
C SER A 244 10.39 -10.41 -4.75
N GLY A 245 10.69 -9.83 -5.92
CA GLY A 245 11.67 -10.39 -6.85
C GLY A 245 11.10 -11.54 -7.71
N GLY A 246 9.80 -11.74 -7.69
CA GLY A 246 9.08 -12.74 -8.48
C GLY A 246 7.67 -12.27 -8.86
N THR A 247 7.01 -13.03 -9.73
CA THR A 247 5.62 -12.78 -10.09
C THR A 247 4.85 -14.10 -10.18
N TYR A 248 3.62 -14.13 -9.69
CA TYR A 248 2.81 -15.33 -9.53
C TYR A 248 1.43 -15.13 -10.12
N SER A 249 0.92 -16.17 -10.83
CA SER A 249 -0.41 -16.11 -11.43
C SER A 249 -1.51 -16.22 -10.36
N ILE A 250 -2.69 -15.71 -10.69
CA ILE A 250 -3.88 -15.89 -9.86
C ILE A 250 -4.24 -17.39 -9.77
N ASN A 251 -4.00 -18.16 -10.85
CA ASN A 251 -4.18 -19.61 -10.80
C ASN A 251 -3.24 -20.28 -9.77
N ARG A 252 -1.99 -19.80 -9.65
CA ARG A 252 -1.08 -20.31 -8.60
C ARG A 252 -1.58 -20.00 -7.19
N LEU A 253 -2.15 -18.80 -6.99
CA LEU A 253 -2.78 -18.45 -5.71
C LEU A 253 -3.95 -19.37 -5.41
N VAL A 254 -4.83 -19.62 -6.39
CA VAL A 254 -5.97 -20.55 -6.25
C VAL A 254 -5.51 -21.96 -5.90
N GLU A 255 -4.47 -22.45 -6.57
CA GLU A 255 -3.87 -23.76 -6.27
C GLU A 255 -3.40 -23.86 -4.82
N LEU A 256 -2.68 -22.84 -4.33
CA LEU A 256 -2.17 -22.80 -2.95
C LEU A 256 -3.29 -22.68 -1.90
N LEU A 257 -4.34 -21.91 -2.21
CA LEU A 257 -5.50 -21.77 -1.33
C LEU A 257 -6.39 -23.02 -1.34
N GLY A 258 -6.48 -23.71 -2.47
CA GLY A 258 -7.35 -24.87 -2.68
C GLY A 258 -8.84 -24.53 -2.60
N GLY A 259 -9.57 -24.74 -3.67
CA GLY A 259 -11.01 -24.50 -3.75
C GLY A 259 -11.54 -24.43 -5.19
N PRO A 260 -12.86 -24.47 -5.40
CA PRO A 260 -13.47 -24.31 -6.72
C PRO A 260 -13.34 -22.87 -7.22
N VAL A 261 -13.47 -22.69 -8.54
CA VAL A 261 -13.32 -21.41 -9.23
C VAL A 261 -14.58 -21.07 -10.03
N THR A 262 -14.91 -19.79 -10.07
CA THR A 262 -15.84 -19.18 -11.03
C THR A 262 -15.14 -18.03 -11.73
N TYR A 263 -15.16 -18.02 -13.06
CA TYR A 263 -14.52 -16.98 -13.85
C TYR A 263 -15.45 -15.78 -14.05
N ILE A 264 -14.88 -14.57 -13.97
CA ILE A 264 -15.58 -13.30 -14.19
C ILE A 264 -14.84 -12.48 -15.27
N PRO A 265 -15.51 -11.51 -15.93
CA PRO A 265 -14.91 -10.74 -17.02
C PRO A 265 -13.59 -10.05 -16.64
N LYS A 266 -12.66 -9.97 -17.60
CA LYS A 266 -11.42 -9.21 -17.50
C LYS A 266 -11.75 -7.72 -17.34
N ARG A 267 -10.99 -7.00 -16.50
CA ARG A 267 -11.20 -5.58 -16.23
C ARG A 267 -10.35 -4.72 -17.15
N PRO A 268 -10.92 -3.64 -17.70
CA PRO A 268 -10.14 -2.69 -18.51
C PRO A 268 -9.10 -1.94 -17.67
N GLY A 269 -7.97 -1.58 -18.28
CA GLY A 269 -6.91 -0.81 -17.61
C GLY A 269 -6.12 -1.58 -16.54
N GLU A 270 -6.36 -2.90 -16.37
CA GLU A 270 -5.62 -3.74 -15.46
C GLU A 270 -4.46 -4.45 -16.18
N PRO A 271 -3.20 -4.32 -15.74
CA PRO A 271 -2.06 -4.95 -16.40
C PRO A 271 -2.12 -6.48 -16.30
N ASP A 272 -1.69 -7.17 -17.37
CA ASP A 272 -1.57 -8.63 -17.38
C ASP A 272 -0.46 -9.12 -16.44
N SER A 273 0.58 -8.31 -16.23
CA SER A 273 1.66 -8.62 -15.31
C SER A 273 2.07 -7.40 -14.50
N THR A 274 2.27 -7.58 -13.20
CA THR A 274 3.02 -6.64 -12.37
C THR A 274 4.26 -7.36 -11.85
N PHE A 275 5.44 -6.80 -12.11
CA PHE A 275 6.71 -7.38 -11.68
C PHE A 275 7.74 -6.27 -11.49
N ALA A 276 8.23 -6.09 -10.26
CA ALA A 276 9.20 -5.06 -9.91
C ALA A 276 10.61 -5.43 -10.39
N ASP A 277 11.30 -4.48 -11.01
CA ASP A 277 12.76 -4.50 -10.99
C ASP A 277 13.22 -3.98 -9.60
N THR A 278 13.77 -4.87 -8.78
CA THR A 278 14.24 -4.58 -7.42
C THR A 278 15.75 -4.33 -7.36
N SER A 279 16.45 -4.30 -8.49
CA SER A 279 17.91 -4.15 -8.55
C SER A 279 18.40 -2.85 -7.91
N LYS A 280 17.61 -1.79 -7.98
CA LYS A 280 17.96 -0.48 -7.40
C LYS A 280 17.91 -0.50 -5.87
N ILE A 281 16.85 -1.00 -5.27
CA ILE A 281 16.75 -1.09 -3.80
C ILE A 281 17.79 -2.06 -3.23
N GLU A 282 18.06 -3.16 -3.93
CA GLU A 282 19.13 -4.08 -3.55
C GLU A 282 20.49 -3.38 -3.56
N ARG A 283 20.82 -2.66 -4.62
CA ARG A 283 22.11 -1.95 -4.75
C ARG A 283 22.26 -0.84 -3.72
N LEU A 284 21.19 -0.07 -3.43
CA LEU A 284 21.29 1.11 -2.57
C LEU A 284 21.14 0.77 -1.08
N LEU A 285 20.30 -0.20 -0.74
CA LEU A 285 19.96 -0.54 0.65
C LEU A 285 20.41 -1.96 1.06
N GLY A 286 20.89 -2.79 0.13
CA GLY A 286 21.17 -4.20 0.39
C GLY A 286 19.91 -5.02 0.71
N TRP A 287 18.73 -4.48 0.45
CA TRP A 287 17.47 -5.09 0.82
C TRP A 287 16.96 -6.05 -0.26
N LYS A 288 16.43 -7.20 0.19
CA LYS A 288 15.69 -8.19 -0.61
C LYS A 288 14.52 -8.75 0.19
N ALA A 289 13.42 -9.05 -0.47
CA ALA A 289 12.33 -9.82 0.13
C ALA A 289 12.82 -11.22 0.57
N ARG A 290 12.30 -11.69 1.70
CA ARG A 290 12.73 -12.97 2.32
C ARG A 290 11.60 -13.98 2.42
N VAL A 291 10.35 -13.54 2.39
CA VAL A 291 9.19 -14.43 2.53
C VAL A 291 8.78 -14.92 1.16
N SER A 292 8.90 -16.22 0.90
CA SER A 292 8.42 -16.83 -0.35
C SER A 292 6.89 -16.73 -0.45
N PHE A 293 6.37 -16.73 -1.68
CA PHE A 293 4.92 -16.65 -1.91
C PHE A 293 4.16 -17.77 -1.21
N GLU A 294 4.68 -19.02 -1.30
CA GLU A 294 4.08 -20.17 -0.63
C GLU A 294 4.05 -20.02 0.89
N THR A 295 5.15 -19.53 1.48
CA THR A 295 5.22 -19.27 2.91
C THR A 295 4.23 -18.19 3.32
N GLY A 296 4.14 -17.09 2.54
CA GLY A 296 3.20 -16.01 2.80
C GLY A 296 1.75 -16.47 2.70
N VAL A 297 1.38 -17.25 1.67
CA VAL A 297 0.01 -17.82 1.54
C VAL A 297 -0.32 -18.75 2.70
N LYS A 298 0.64 -19.59 3.13
CA LYS A 298 0.43 -20.43 4.31
C LYS A 298 0.14 -19.60 5.56
N ARG A 299 0.89 -18.54 5.81
CA ARG A 299 0.64 -17.61 6.93
C ARG A 299 -0.72 -16.93 6.81
N MET A 300 -1.17 -16.57 5.59
CA MET A 300 -2.53 -16.03 5.38
C MET A 300 -3.62 -17.04 5.78
N LEU A 301 -3.42 -18.32 5.48
CA LEU A 301 -4.35 -19.38 5.91
C LEU A 301 -4.34 -19.59 7.43
N GLU A 302 -3.22 -19.40 8.12
CA GLU A 302 -3.13 -19.42 9.57
C GLU A 302 -3.93 -18.26 10.22
N HIS A 303 -4.07 -17.13 9.52
CA HIS A 303 -4.84 -15.95 9.93
C HIS A 303 -6.22 -15.84 9.24
N ILE A 304 -6.72 -16.91 8.64
CA ILE A 304 -7.94 -16.85 7.80
C ILE A 304 -9.16 -16.30 8.55
N HIS A 305 -9.25 -16.52 9.85
CA HIS A 305 -10.35 -16.04 10.70
C HIS A 305 -10.45 -14.51 10.81
N ASP A 306 -9.41 -13.77 10.44
CA ASP A 306 -9.46 -12.31 10.34
C ASP A 306 -10.49 -11.83 9.28
N TRP A 307 -10.90 -12.73 8.37
CA TRP A 307 -11.88 -12.48 7.29
C TRP A 307 -13.29 -13.03 7.55
N GLU A 308 -13.61 -13.50 8.76
CA GLU A 308 -14.96 -14.02 9.10
C GLU A 308 -16.08 -13.00 8.90
N GLU A 309 -15.81 -11.73 9.22
CA GLU A 309 -16.74 -10.61 9.06
C GLU A 309 -16.62 -9.90 7.70
N ALA A 310 -15.74 -10.38 6.82
CA ALA A 310 -15.53 -9.75 5.52
C ALA A 310 -16.69 -10.07 4.55
N PRO A 311 -17.06 -9.13 3.66
CA PRO A 311 -18.11 -9.38 2.68
C PRO A 311 -17.72 -10.51 1.72
N VAL A 312 -18.62 -11.47 1.55
CA VAL A 312 -18.45 -12.57 0.60
C VAL A 312 -18.92 -12.11 -0.77
N TRP A 313 -17.97 -11.80 -1.61
CA TRP A 313 -18.24 -11.31 -2.96
C TRP A 313 -18.70 -12.42 -3.91
N THR A 314 -19.76 -12.15 -4.68
CA THR A 314 -20.30 -13.01 -5.74
C THR A 314 -20.06 -12.35 -7.10
N PRO A 315 -20.14 -13.09 -8.23
CA PRO A 315 -20.05 -12.48 -9.57
C PRO A 315 -21.00 -11.28 -9.74
N ASP A 316 -22.24 -11.39 -9.27
CA ASP A 316 -23.25 -10.32 -9.39
C ASP A 316 -22.86 -9.10 -8.55
N SER A 317 -22.48 -9.29 -7.28
CA SER A 317 -22.10 -8.18 -6.41
C SER A 317 -20.81 -7.51 -6.89
N ILE A 318 -19.87 -8.27 -7.48
CA ILE A 318 -18.66 -7.72 -8.11
C ILE A 318 -19.03 -6.88 -9.33
N SER A 319 -19.92 -7.40 -10.20
CA SER A 319 -20.39 -6.67 -11.39
C SER A 319 -20.99 -5.31 -11.02
N VAL A 320 -21.83 -5.27 -10.00
CA VAL A 320 -22.42 -4.02 -9.48
C VAL A 320 -21.32 -3.08 -8.94
N ALA A 321 -20.43 -3.61 -8.10
CA ALA A 321 -19.38 -2.81 -7.47
C ALA A 321 -18.36 -2.23 -8.47
N THR A 322 -18.11 -2.92 -9.59
CA THR A 322 -17.13 -2.51 -10.60
C THR A 322 -17.75 -1.81 -11.81
N LYS A 323 -19.06 -1.53 -11.80
CA LYS A 323 -19.77 -0.91 -12.93
C LYS A 323 -19.07 0.36 -13.45
N GLU A 324 -18.75 1.29 -12.56
CA GLU A 324 -18.09 2.55 -12.93
C GLU A 324 -16.65 2.33 -13.42
N TRP A 325 -15.96 1.30 -12.92
CA TRP A 325 -14.67 0.91 -13.49
C TRP A 325 -14.79 0.59 -14.98
N PHE A 326 -15.75 -0.25 -15.35
CA PHE A 326 -15.98 -0.60 -16.76
C PHE A 326 -16.46 0.62 -17.58
N GLU A 327 -17.32 1.47 -16.99
CA GLU A 327 -17.85 2.66 -17.65
C GLU A 327 -16.74 3.68 -18.02
N TYR A 328 -15.80 3.93 -17.09
CA TYR A 328 -14.80 4.99 -17.25
C TYR A 328 -13.45 4.53 -17.79
N LEU A 329 -13.08 3.26 -17.60
CA LEU A 329 -11.77 2.75 -18.01
C LEU A 329 -11.82 1.82 -19.22
N SER A 330 -13.00 1.46 -19.74
CA SER A 330 -13.06 0.78 -21.05
C SER A 330 -12.57 1.70 -22.17
N PRO A 331 -11.83 1.16 -23.15
CA PRO A 331 -11.50 1.91 -24.35
C PRO A 331 -12.80 2.49 -24.97
N ARG A 332 -12.81 3.79 -25.24
CA ARG A 332 -13.92 4.38 -26.00
C ARG A 332 -13.85 3.80 -27.40
N GLU A 333 -14.97 3.28 -27.90
CA GLU A 333 -15.08 2.99 -29.34
C GLU A 333 -14.80 4.30 -30.08
N GLU A 334 -13.77 4.30 -30.93
CA GLU A 334 -13.54 5.42 -31.84
C GLU A 334 -14.77 5.47 -32.79
N VAL A 335 -15.64 6.43 -32.56
CA VAL A 335 -16.69 6.78 -33.49
C VAL A 335 -15.95 7.40 -34.68
N HIS A 336 -15.65 6.58 -35.71
CA HIS A 336 -15.24 7.08 -36.99
C HIS A 336 -16.46 7.80 -37.62
N GLU A 337 -16.47 9.14 -37.54
CA GLU A 337 -17.32 10.01 -38.35
C GLU A 337 -16.83 10.04 -39.81
#